data_eb088ce9d100573cff0e56ff33ca2d3c
#
_entry.id   eb088ce9d100573cff0e56ff33ca2d3c
#
_cell.length_a   1.000
_cell.length_b   1.000
_cell.length_c   1.000
_cell.angle_alpha   90.00
_cell.angle_beta   90.00
_cell.angle_gamma   90.00
#
_symmetry.space_group_name_H-M   'P 1'
#
loop_
_entity.id
_entity.type
_entity.pdbx_description
1 polymer ?
#
loop_
_entity_poly.entity_id
_entity_poly.type
_entity_poly.pdbx_seq_one_letter_code
_entity_poly.pdbx_strand_id
1 'polypeptide(L)'
;MTSANQPETRGKGSVNGDSEGTLLAAVDFSEDSCEAVLWASREAEHLGCGLMILHVVHDPASSPGFYRHVEVDWLRPMADLARAMMDAFLKKIREEHPSLSALATADAKLVTGLPASRIVEVAKSINAPLIVIGSRGRTGLTHILLGSVAERVVQLAPMPVVVVKGHEEGNGTAH
;
A
#
# COMPACT_ATOMS: atom_id res chain seq x y z
N MET A 1 -59.15 31.41 13.84
CA MET A 1 -58.34 32.07 12.82
C MET A 1 -57.09 31.28 12.65
N THR A 2 -56.95 30.72 11.51
CA THR A 2 -56.15 29.57 11.13
C THR A 2 -54.67 29.95 10.91
N SER A 3 -53.75 29.35 11.65
CA SER A 3 -52.31 29.46 11.41
C SER A 3 -51.83 28.24 10.59
N ALA A 4 -51.39 28.49 9.41
CA ALA A 4 -50.89 27.51 8.47
C ALA A 4 -49.52 27.01 8.86
N ASN A 5 -49.41 25.71 9.02
CA ASN A 5 -48.17 24.96 9.20
C ASN A 5 -47.52 24.73 7.83
N GLN A 6 -46.33 25.31 7.60
CA GLN A 6 -45.53 25.01 6.43
C GLN A 6 -44.56 23.88 6.75
N PRO A 7 -44.39 22.87 5.88
CA PRO A 7 -43.38 21.83 6.06
C PRO A 7 -41.99 22.35 5.67
N GLU A 8 -41.06 22.22 6.61
CA GLU A 8 -39.64 22.46 6.37
C GLU A 8 -39.11 21.47 5.34
N THR A 9 -38.66 22.01 4.21
CA THR A 9 -37.90 21.27 3.19
C THR A 9 -36.52 20.94 3.77
N ARG A 10 -36.33 19.66 4.13
CA ARG A 10 -35.01 19.10 4.38
C ARG A 10 -34.13 19.31 3.13
N GLY A 11 -33.19 20.23 3.25
CA GLY A 11 -32.14 20.41 2.26
C GLY A 11 -31.35 19.11 2.13
N LYS A 12 -31.32 18.56 0.92
CA LYS A 12 -30.37 17.54 0.55
C LYS A 12 -28.99 18.16 0.65
N GLY A 13 -28.25 17.79 1.69
CA GLY A 13 -26.83 18.06 1.78
C GLY A 13 -26.15 17.39 0.59
N SER A 14 -25.67 18.22 -0.33
CA SER A 14 -24.73 17.81 -1.36
C SER A 14 -23.47 17.34 -0.64
N VAL A 15 -23.25 16.05 -0.61
CA VAL A 15 -21.97 15.48 -0.21
C VAL A 15 -21.03 15.80 -1.38
N ASN A 16 -20.35 16.95 -1.29
CA ASN A 16 -19.20 17.22 -2.12
C ASN A 16 -18.16 16.18 -1.72
N GLY A 17 -17.98 15.19 -2.58
CA GLY A 17 -16.94 14.17 -2.44
C GLY A 17 -15.57 14.79 -2.73
N ASP A 18 -15.04 15.54 -1.78
CA ASP A 18 -13.59 15.69 -1.67
C ASP A 18 -13.09 14.31 -1.23
N SER A 19 -12.44 13.59 -2.14
CA SER A 19 -11.78 12.32 -1.86
C SER A 19 -10.71 12.57 -0.80
N GLU A 20 -11.11 12.43 0.48
CA GLU A 20 -10.23 12.71 1.61
C GLU A 20 -9.18 11.60 1.73
N GLY A 21 -8.01 11.86 1.14
CA GLY A 21 -6.80 11.08 1.36
C GLY A 21 -6.45 10.09 0.24
N THR A 22 -5.33 9.45 0.42
CA THR A 22 -4.80 8.42 -0.47
C THR A 22 -4.34 7.24 0.37
N LEU A 23 -4.89 6.04 0.16
CA LEU A 23 -4.41 4.82 0.79
C LEU A 23 -2.99 4.52 0.31
N LEU A 24 -2.16 3.97 1.20
CA LEU A 24 -0.83 3.54 0.84
C LEU A 24 -0.74 2.01 0.92
N ALA A 25 -0.48 1.35 -0.22
CA ALA A 25 -0.14 -0.06 -0.30
C ALA A 25 1.37 -0.24 -0.45
N ALA A 26 2.02 -0.86 0.55
CA ALA A 26 3.45 -1.12 0.51
C ALA A 26 3.71 -2.51 -0.08
N VAL A 27 4.58 -2.59 -1.09
CA VAL A 27 4.84 -3.82 -1.86
C VAL A 27 6.33 -4.18 -1.90
N ASP A 28 6.59 -5.49 -1.91
CA ASP A 28 7.91 -6.08 -2.16
C ASP A 28 7.89 -7.08 -3.33
N PHE A 29 6.81 -7.08 -4.10
CA PHE A 29 6.55 -7.97 -5.25
C PHE A 29 6.33 -9.44 -4.85
N SER A 30 6.06 -9.74 -3.59
CA SER A 30 5.63 -11.06 -3.12
C SER A 30 4.16 -11.29 -3.42
N GLU A 31 3.70 -12.52 -3.24
CA GLU A 31 2.30 -12.90 -3.36
C GLU A 31 1.42 -12.18 -2.33
N ASP A 32 1.87 -12.11 -1.07
CA ASP A 32 1.17 -11.35 -0.03
C ASP A 32 1.06 -9.86 -0.38
N SER A 33 2.06 -9.29 -1.09
CA SER A 33 1.97 -7.91 -1.62
C SER A 33 0.92 -7.77 -2.72
N CYS A 34 0.74 -8.79 -3.56
CA CYS A 34 -0.30 -8.80 -4.59
C CYS A 34 -1.69 -8.73 -3.92
N GLU A 35 -1.94 -9.60 -2.95
CA GLU A 35 -3.19 -9.59 -2.18
C GLU A 35 -3.40 -8.27 -1.42
N ALA A 36 -2.32 -7.69 -0.89
CA ALA A 36 -2.38 -6.37 -0.24
C ALA A 36 -2.82 -5.27 -1.22
N VAL A 37 -2.31 -5.27 -2.46
CA VAL A 37 -2.73 -4.31 -3.51
C VAL A 37 -4.19 -4.53 -3.90
N LEU A 38 -4.63 -5.78 -4.06
CA LEU A 38 -6.02 -6.09 -4.39
C LEU A 38 -6.99 -5.66 -3.28
N TRP A 39 -6.61 -5.90 -2.03
CA TRP A 39 -7.39 -5.45 -0.88
C TRP A 39 -7.46 -3.92 -0.83
N ALA A 40 -6.31 -3.25 -0.95
CA ALA A 40 -6.22 -1.78 -0.92
C ALA A 40 -7.01 -1.13 -2.07
N SER A 41 -7.02 -1.75 -3.25
CA SER A 41 -7.79 -1.25 -4.40
C SER A 41 -9.29 -1.27 -4.15
N ARG A 42 -9.81 -2.38 -3.60
CA ARG A 42 -11.24 -2.49 -3.25
C ARG A 42 -11.62 -1.50 -2.14
N GLU A 43 -10.75 -1.33 -1.15
CA GLU A 43 -11.00 -0.41 -0.04
C GLU A 43 -10.93 1.05 -0.51
N ALA A 44 -10.01 1.41 -1.40
CA ALA A 44 -9.94 2.74 -2.00
C ALA A 44 -11.22 3.07 -2.80
N GLU A 45 -11.75 2.12 -3.56
CA GLU A 45 -13.03 2.26 -4.25
C GLU A 45 -14.20 2.45 -3.26
N HIS A 46 -14.22 1.65 -2.19
CA HIS A 46 -15.26 1.72 -1.17
C HIS A 46 -15.25 3.08 -0.45
N LEU A 47 -14.08 3.60 -0.14
CA LEU A 47 -13.90 4.89 0.54
C LEU A 47 -13.94 6.09 -0.42
N GLY A 48 -13.90 5.87 -1.73
CA GLY A 48 -13.85 6.95 -2.73
C GLY A 48 -12.56 7.77 -2.67
N CYS A 49 -11.44 7.15 -2.25
CA CYS A 49 -10.14 7.81 -2.09
C CYS A 49 -9.11 7.31 -3.11
N GLY A 50 -7.96 8.00 -3.21
CA GLY A 50 -6.84 7.60 -4.06
C GLY A 50 -6.11 6.36 -3.53
N LEU A 51 -5.30 5.74 -4.41
CA LEU A 51 -4.40 4.63 -4.06
C LEU A 51 -2.98 4.94 -4.51
N MET A 52 -2.02 4.83 -3.59
CA MET A 52 -0.59 4.86 -3.88
C MET A 52 0.02 3.50 -3.62
N ILE A 53 0.75 2.96 -4.59
CA ILE A 53 1.50 1.71 -4.47
C ILE A 53 2.97 2.06 -4.31
N LEU A 54 3.55 1.71 -3.17
CA LEU A 54 4.90 2.09 -2.77
C LEU A 54 5.82 0.87 -2.69
N HIS A 55 6.95 0.92 -3.39
CA HIS A 55 8.07 0.01 -3.15
C HIS A 55 9.28 0.78 -2.62
N VAL A 56 9.96 0.21 -1.63
CA VAL A 56 11.17 0.77 -1.06
C VAL A 56 12.38 -0.05 -1.52
N VAL A 57 13.24 0.57 -2.33
CA VAL A 57 14.54 0.00 -2.68
C VAL A 57 15.41 0.03 -1.43
N HIS A 58 15.73 -1.17 -0.92
CA HIS A 58 16.51 -1.28 0.31
C HIS A 58 17.93 -0.77 0.09
N ASP A 59 18.32 0.25 0.84
CA ASP A 59 19.69 0.77 0.87
C ASP A 59 20.36 0.38 2.20
N PRO A 60 21.26 -0.62 2.19
CA PRO A 60 22.00 -1.01 3.40
C PRO A 60 22.85 0.11 3.97
N ALA A 61 23.31 1.06 3.15
CA ALA A 61 24.12 2.20 3.58
C ALA A 61 23.31 3.21 4.42
N SER A 62 21.98 3.17 4.35
CA SER A 62 21.09 3.99 5.19
C SER A 62 20.96 3.46 6.63
N SER A 63 21.56 2.32 6.96
CA SER A 63 21.58 1.78 8.33
C SER A 63 22.53 2.60 9.21
N PRO A 64 22.14 2.97 10.44
CA PRO A 64 23.02 3.68 11.36
C PRO A 64 24.29 2.87 11.61
N GLY A 65 25.47 3.41 11.27
CA GLY A 65 26.77 2.75 11.46
C GLY A 65 27.41 2.23 10.17
N PHE A 66 26.75 2.23 9.04
CA PHE A 66 27.36 1.93 7.75
C PHE A 66 27.94 3.22 7.09
N TYR A 67 29.12 3.10 6.50
CA TYR A 67 30.01 4.17 6.02
C TYR A 67 29.31 5.33 5.29
N ARG A 68 29.66 6.58 5.71
CA ARG A 68 29.14 7.84 5.16
C ARG A 68 29.70 8.25 3.79
N HIS A 69 30.48 7.41 3.11
CA HIS A 69 31.21 7.78 1.87
C HIS A 69 31.15 6.69 0.80
N VAL A 70 29.95 6.14 0.52
CA VAL A 70 29.77 5.35 -0.70
C VAL A 70 29.08 6.23 -1.73
N GLU A 71 29.77 6.51 -2.84
CA GLU A 71 29.19 7.25 -3.96
C GLU A 71 27.92 6.53 -4.45
N VAL A 72 26.86 7.29 -4.68
CA VAL A 72 25.47 6.82 -4.91
C VAL A 72 25.31 6.12 -6.27
N ASP A 73 26.36 5.96 -7.05
CA ASP A 73 26.27 5.49 -8.44
C ASP A 73 25.92 4.01 -8.60
N TRP A 74 26.23 3.17 -7.60
CA TRP A 74 25.85 1.74 -7.61
C TRP A 74 24.35 1.50 -7.35
N LEU A 75 23.60 2.50 -6.83
CA LEU A 75 22.16 2.41 -6.59
C LEU A 75 21.31 2.56 -7.86
N ARG A 76 21.83 3.19 -8.91
CA ARG A 76 21.11 3.39 -10.18
C ARG A 76 20.65 2.08 -10.82
N PRO A 77 21.49 1.05 -10.97
CA PRO A 77 21.05 -0.24 -11.52
C PRO A 77 19.96 -0.91 -10.68
N MET A 78 20.00 -0.75 -9.35
CA MET A 78 18.97 -1.30 -8.45
C MET A 78 17.64 -0.54 -8.58
N ALA A 79 17.68 0.78 -8.71
CA ALA A 79 16.48 1.60 -8.91
C ALA A 79 15.81 1.31 -10.26
N ASP A 80 16.61 1.12 -11.33
CA ASP A 80 16.12 0.81 -12.66
C ASP A 80 15.49 -0.61 -12.69
N LEU A 81 16.13 -1.57 -12.03
CA LEU A 81 15.59 -2.91 -11.86
C LEU A 81 14.27 -2.88 -11.06
N ALA A 82 14.23 -2.14 -9.95
CA ALA A 82 13.04 -2.01 -9.13
C ALA A 82 11.89 -1.35 -9.92
N ARG A 83 12.20 -0.39 -10.79
CA ARG A 83 11.20 0.23 -11.68
C ARG A 83 10.63 -0.80 -12.66
N ALA A 84 11.48 -1.55 -13.34
CA ALA A 84 11.04 -2.59 -14.27
C ALA A 84 10.20 -3.67 -13.56
N MET A 85 10.57 -4.04 -12.32
CA MET A 85 9.81 -4.98 -11.50
C MET A 85 8.44 -4.40 -11.10
N MET A 86 8.37 -3.12 -10.72
CA MET A 86 7.11 -2.44 -10.39
C MET A 86 6.18 -2.40 -11.60
N ASP A 87 6.71 -2.03 -12.77
CA ASP A 87 5.93 -1.96 -14.01
C ASP A 87 5.37 -3.34 -14.40
N ALA A 88 6.20 -4.39 -14.31
CA ALA A 88 5.78 -5.76 -14.59
C ALA A 88 4.73 -6.27 -13.58
N PHE A 89 4.93 -5.97 -12.29
CA PHE A 89 4.03 -6.34 -11.21
C PHE A 89 2.65 -5.67 -11.40
N LEU A 90 2.62 -4.37 -11.63
CA LEU A 90 1.37 -3.64 -11.83
C LEU A 90 0.67 -4.04 -13.12
N LYS A 91 1.41 -4.27 -14.20
CA LYS A 91 0.86 -4.75 -15.46
C LYS A 91 0.13 -6.07 -15.24
N LYS A 92 0.78 -7.04 -14.61
CA LYS A 92 0.18 -8.35 -14.31
C LYS A 92 -1.13 -8.21 -13.54
N ILE A 93 -1.11 -7.49 -12.42
CA ILE A 93 -2.31 -7.37 -11.57
C ILE A 93 -3.45 -6.63 -12.30
N ARG A 94 -3.14 -5.58 -13.08
CA ARG A 94 -4.14 -4.84 -13.86
C ARG A 94 -4.77 -5.71 -14.95
N GLU A 95 -4.01 -6.58 -15.61
CA GLU A 95 -4.51 -7.52 -16.61
C GLU A 95 -5.41 -8.60 -16.00
N GLU A 96 -5.06 -9.08 -14.80
CA GLU A 96 -5.84 -10.08 -14.06
C GLU A 96 -7.11 -9.49 -13.41
N HIS A 97 -7.11 -8.19 -13.07
CA HIS A 97 -8.19 -7.51 -12.35
C HIS A 97 -8.62 -6.19 -13.03
N PRO A 98 -9.08 -6.23 -14.30
CA PRO A 98 -9.39 -5.01 -15.07
C PRO A 98 -10.60 -4.22 -14.52
N SER A 99 -11.40 -4.82 -13.64
CA SER A 99 -12.56 -4.16 -13.05
C SER A 99 -12.24 -3.23 -11.88
N LEU A 100 -11.01 -3.28 -11.33
CA LEU A 100 -10.59 -2.44 -10.20
C LEU A 100 -10.14 -1.06 -10.70
N SER A 101 -11.03 -0.07 -10.65
CA SER A 101 -10.79 1.29 -11.13
C SER A 101 -9.72 2.02 -10.33
N ALA A 102 -9.69 1.83 -9.01
CA ALA A 102 -8.66 2.41 -8.14
C ALA A 102 -7.26 1.88 -8.48
N LEU A 103 -7.14 0.59 -8.87
CA LEU A 103 -5.88 0.01 -9.33
C LEU A 103 -5.44 0.59 -10.69
N ALA A 104 -6.40 0.84 -11.59
CA ALA A 104 -6.10 1.41 -12.90
C ALA A 104 -5.52 2.83 -12.79
N THR A 105 -5.98 3.61 -11.82
CA THR A 105 -5.57 5.01 -11.58
C THR A 105 -4.54 5.17 -10.47
N ALA A 106 -4.09 4.06 -9.85
CA ALA A 106 -3.14 4.10 -8.74
C ALA A 106 -1.79 4.71 -9.14
N ASP A 107 -1.30 5.59 -8.27
CA ASP A 107 0.06 6.12 -8.37
C ASP A 107 1.08 5.07 -7.91
N ALA A 108 2.16 4.90 -8.68
CA ALA A 108 3.28 4.04 -8.33
C ALA A 108 4.49 4.86 -7.92
N LYS A 109 5.03 4.58 -6.73
CA LYS A 109 6.18 5.32 -6.18
C LYS A 109 7.30 4.39 -5.76
N LEU A 110 8.52 4.76 -6.13
CA LEU A 110 9.75 4.12 -5.66
C LEU A 110 10.50 5.11 -4.78
N VAL A 111 10.97 4.65 -3.63
CA VAL A 111 11.85 5.41 -2.74
C VAL A 111 13.01 4.53 -2.28
N THR A 112 14.13 5.12 -1.90
CA THR A 112 15.29 4.39 -1.40
C THR A 112 15.43 4.57 0.11
N GLY A 113 15.85 3.54 0.83
CA GLY A 113 16.15 3.62 2.26
C GLY A 113 15.76 2.38 3.05
N LEU A 114 15.55 2.56 4.36
CA LEU A 114 15.07 1.48 5.25
C LEU A 114 13.57 1.27 5.08
N PRO A 115 13.11 0.09 4.66
CA PRO A 115 11.73 -0.13 4.23
C PRO A 115 10.67 0.37 5.21
N ALA A 116 10.68 -0.07 6.45
CA ALA A 116 9.64 0.30 7.40
C ALA A 116 9.59 1.81 7.69
N SER A 117 10.75 2.46 7.82
CA SER A 117 10.84 3.90 8.08
C SER A 117 10.32 4.71 6.89
N ARG A 118 10.71 4.32 5.66
CA ARG A 118 10.29 5.03 4.43
C ARG A 118 8.81 4.85 4.14
N ILE A 119 8.24 3.67 4.42
CA ILE A 119 6.79 3.43 4.28
C ILE A 119 6.03 4.40 5.19
N VAL A 120 6.38 4.47 6.47
CA VAL A 120 5.70 5.34 7.43
C VAL A 120 5.89 6.82 7.11
N GLU A 121 7.08 7.22 6.65
CA GLU A 121 7.38 8.59 6.24
C GLU A 121 6.53 9.01 5.03
N VAL A 122 6.46 8.17 4.00
CA VAL A 122 5.63 8.46 2.82
C VAL A 122 4.14 8.50 3.21
N ALA A 123 3.66 7.56 4.03
CA ALA A 123 2.28 7.56 4.50
C ALA A 123 1.92 8.86 5.24
N LYS A 124 2.81 9.36 6.10
CA LYS A 124 2.65 10.67 6.76
C LYS A 124 2.63 11.82 5.77
N SER A 125 3.54 11.81 4.78
CA SER A 125 3.66 12.91 3.80
C SER A 125 2.45 13.10 2.90
N ILE A 126 1.70 12.02 2.65
CA ILE A 126 0.46 12.04 1.85
C ILE A 126 -0.80 12.06 2.72
N ASN A 127 -0.66 12.17 4.05
CA ASN A 127 -1.76 12.05 5.01
C ASN A 127 -2.60 10.79 4.78
N ALA A 128 -1.93 9.64 4.55
CA ALA A 128 -2.62 8.39 4.31
C ALA A 128 -3.51 8.02 5.52
N PRO A 129 -4.80 7.76 5.32
CA PRO A 129 -5.68 7.34 6.41
C PRO A 129 -5.34 5.92 6.89
N LEU A 130 -4.63 5.14 6.06
CA LEU A 130 -4.38 3.73 6.29
C LEU A 130 -3.18 3.27 5.46
N ILE A 131 -2.34 2.40 6.04
CA ILE A 131 -1.30 1.63 5.35
C ILE A 131 -1.79 0.19 5.16
N VAL A 132 -1.60 -0.36 3.96
CA VAL A 132 -1.85 -1.78 3.65
C VAL A 132 -0.52 -2.44 3.31
N ILE A 133 -0.24 -3.60 3.90
CA ILE A 133 1.02 -4.34 3.70
C ILE A 133 0.78 -5.84 3.74
N GLY A 134 1.56 -6.60 2.97
CA GLY A 134 1.54 -8.06 3.04
C GLY A 134 2.09 -8.59 4.37
N SER A 135 1.59 -9.71 4.85
CA SER A 135 2.02 -10.31 6.12
C SER A 135 3.42 -10.90 6.04
N ARG A 136 3.81 -11.44 4.88
CA ARG A 136 5.11 -12.06 4.60
C ARG A 136 5.76 -11.36 3.42
N GLY A 137 7.09 -11.37 3.38
CA GLY A 137 7.85 -10.86 2.25
C GLY A 137 8.33 -11.99 1.32
N ARG A 138 9.21 -11.63 0.39
CA ARG A 138 9.78 -12.51 -0.66
C ARG A 138 10.44 -13.80 -0.14
N THR A 139 10.85 -13.86 1.12
CA THR A 139 11.47 -15.05 1.71
C THR A 139 10.47 -16.14 2.04
N GLY A 140 9.16 -15.84 2.04
CA GLY A 140 8.06 -16.81 2.12
C GLY A 140 8.15 -17.82 3.26
N LEU A 141 8.80 -17.47 4.39
CA LEU A 141 8.97 -18.39 5.51
C LEU A 141 7.59 -18.74 6.09
N THR A 142 7.14 -19.97 5.84
CA THR A 142 5.81 -20.47 6.20
C THR A 142 5.54 -20.48 7.70
N HIS A 143 6.59 -20.44 8.54
CA HIS A 143 6.48 -20.45 9.99
C HIS A 143 6.44 -19.05 10.62
N ILE A 144 6.61 -17.99 9.84
CA ILE A 144 6.58 -16.61 10.33
C ILE A 144 5.17 -16.04 10.09
N LEU A 145 4.46 -15.72 11.17
CA LEU A 145 3.13 -15.11 11.09
C LEU A 145 3.16 -13.68 10.58
N LEU A 146 4.26 -12.95 10.83
CA LEU A 146 4.42 -11.55 10.45
C LEU A 146 5.88 -11.27 10.09
N GLY A 147 6.12 -10.75 8.88
CA GLY A 147 7.45 -10.38 8.41
C GLY A 147 8.00 -9.15 9.14
N SER A 148 9.33 -9.08 9.27
CA SER A 148 10.02 -8.03 10.03
C SER A 148 9.69 -6.59 9.57
N VAL A 149 9.47 -6.38 8.28
CA VAL A 149 9.06 -5.06 7.76
C VAL A 149 7.65 -4.73 8.19
N ALA A 150 6.70 -5.67 8.04
CA ALA A 150 5.31 -5.47 8.44
C ALA A 150 5.20 -5.24 9.95
N GLU A 151 5.90 -6.04 10.77
CA GLU A 151 5.97 -5.85 12.22
C GLU A 151 6.48 -4.44 12.57
N ARG A 152 7.57 -4.02 11.93
CA ARG A 152 8.17 -2.72 12.21
C ARG A 152 7.29 -1.56 11.73
N VAL A 153 6.56 -1.71 10.63
CA VAL A 153 5.58 -0.72 10.17
C VAL A 153 4.46 -0.58 11.20
N VAL A 154 3.89 -1.68 11.70
CA VAL A 154 2.86 -1.66 12.74
C VAL A 154 3.33 -0.94 14.01
N GLN A 155 4.58 -1.14 14.41
CA GLN A 155 5.15 -0.46 15.58
C GLN A 155 5.37 1.05 15.39
N LEU A 156 5.68 1.49 14.16
CA LEU A 156 6.08 2.88 13.88
C LEU A 156 4.95 3.76 13.35
N ALA A 157 3.92 3.16 12.74
CA ALA A 157 2.85 3.90 12.09
C ALA A 157 1.95 4.59 13.12
N PRO A 158 1.68 5.90 12.97
CA PRO A 158 0.69 6.60 13.80
C PRO A 158 -0.75 6.45 13.26
N MET A 159 -0.91 5.85 12.08
CA MET A 159 -2.20 5.55 11.45
C MET A 159 -2.48 4.05 11.50
N PRO A 160 -3.72 3.61 11.26
CA PRO A 160 -4.07 2.19 11.10
C PRO A 160 -3.21 1.48 10.06
N VAL A 161 -2.89 0.21 10.33
CA VAL A 161 -2.17 -0.67 9.42
C VAL A 161 -2.97 -1.95 9.22
N VAL A 162 -3.31 -2.25 7.98
CA VAL A 162 -3.91 -3.52 7.59
C VAL A 162 -2.83 -4.44 7.08
N VAL A 163 -2.73 -5.61 7.70
CA VAL A 163 -1.80 -6.66 7.29
C VAL A 163 -2.59 -7.74 6.56
N VAL A 164 -2.26 -7.94 5.29
CA VAL A 164 -2.95 -8.89 4.41
C VAL A 164 -2.14 -10.17 4.28
N LYS A 165 -2.79 -11.31 4.49
CA LYS A 165 -2.23 -12.64 4.20
C LYS A 165 -2.58 -13.05 2.78
N GLY A 166 -1.61 -13.54 2.02
CA GLY A 166 -1.86 -14.26 0.77
C GLY A 166 -2.60 -15.57 1.06
N HIS A 167 -3.36 -16.05 0.08
CA HIS A 167 -3.95 -17.38 0.16
C HIS A 167 -2.83 -18.42 0.08
N GLU A 168 -2.71 -19.28 1.08
CA GLU A 168 -1.99 -20.53 0.91
C GLU A 168 -2.87 -21.39 0.00
N GLU A 169 -2.40 -21.65 -1.25
CA GLU A 169 -2.97 -22.76 -2.01
C GLU A 169 -2.79 -24.01 -1.17
N GLY A 170 -3.89 -24.42 -0.53
CA GLY A 170 -3.94 -25.63 0.26
C GLY A 170 -3.52 -26.78 -0.63
N ASN A 171 -2.34 -27.33 -0.41
CA ASN A 171 -1.96 -28.62 -0.94
C ASN A 171 -2.87 -29.67 -0.29
N GLY A 172 -4.07 -29.78 -0.86
CA GLY A 172 -5.06 -30.78 -0.48
C GLY A 172 -4.54 -32.16 -0.82
N THR A 173 -3.67 -32.70 0.02
CA THR A 173 -3.48 -34.14 0.09
C THR A 173 -4.71 -34.74 0.71
N ALA A 174 -5.65 -35.14 -0.16
CA ALA A 174 -6.69 -36.09 0.19
C ALA A 174 -6.01 -37.38 0.72
N HIS A 175 -6.31 -37.71 1.95
CA HIS A 175 -6.18 -39.07 2.51
C HIS A 175 -7.52 -39.77 2.45
#